data_ea1c01a67680fa1d822314bf54e4d3d6
#
_entry.id   ea1c01a67680fa1d822314bf54e4d3d6
#
_cell.length_a   1.000
_cell.length_b   1.000
_cell.length_c   1.000
_cell.angle_alpha   90.00
_cell.angle_beta   90.00
_cell.angle_gamma   90.00
#
_symmetry.space_group_name_H-M   'P 1'
#
loop_
_entity.id
_entity.type
_entity.pdbx_description
1 polymer ?
#
loop_
_entity_poly.entity_id
_entity_poly.type
_entity_poly.pdbx_seq_one_letter_code
_entity_poly.pdbx_strand_id
1 'polypeptide(L)'
;MEGPAQGPKRAVSMLRKSFMALALLAGATTAANAAGDAVKGKDVYKKCAMCHTDTKGGASAMGPNLFGIMGRKAAAVDGYNFSAPLKASGLTWTEANMDKWVQGPGKMVPGTKMFFSGIASKNQRADLIAYLKSLK
;
A
#
# COMPACT_ATOMS: atom_id res chain seq x y z
N MET A 1 34.32 -18.15 86.83
CA MET A 1 33.23 -19.12 86.92
C MET A 1 32.35 -18.94 85.73
N GLU A 2 32.36 -20.01 85.01
CA GLU A 2 31.32 -20.48 84.06
C GLU A 2 30.87 -19.59 82.92
N GLY A 3 31.42 -19.94 81.75
CA GLY A 3 30.74 -19.97 80.55
C GLY A 3 29.54 -20.94 80.54
N PRO A 4 29.07 -21.42 79.47
CA PRO A 4 29.00 -21.13 78.04
C PRO A 4 27.59 -21.23 77.50
N ALA A 5 27.34 -21.04 76.30
CA ALA A 5 26.53 -21.93 75.47
C ALA A 5 26.37 -21.34 74.11
N GLN A 6 27.06 -21.98 73.19
CA GLN A 6 26.82 -21.76 71.77
C GLN A 6 25.55 -22.48 71.37
N GLY A 7 24.55 -21.73 70.93
CA GLY A 7 23.39 -22.27 70.25
C GLY A 7 23.63 -22.48 68.72
N PRO A 8 23.06 -23.47 68.04
CA PRO A 8 23.44 -23.86 66.73
C PRO A 8 22.91 -22.90 65.67
N LYS A 9 23.82 -22.58 64.76
CA LYS A 9 23.53 -21.79 63.57
C LYS A 9 22.60 -22.59 62.64
N ARG A 10 21.34 -22.18 62.55
CA ARG A 10 20.43 -22.71 61.54
C ARG A 10 20.77 -22.06 60.21
N ALA A 11 21.27 -22.88 59.30
CA ALA A 11 21.43 -22.53 57.92
C ALA A 11 20.04 -22.31 57.28
N VAL A 12 19.77 -21.09 56.94
CA VAL A 12 18.58 -20.72 56.16
C VAL A 12 18.87 -21.08 54.71
N SER A 13 18.33 -22.17 54.28
CA SER A 13 18.33 -22.59 52.88
C SER A 13 17.59 -21.53 52.08
N MET A 14 18.32 -20.75 51.28
CA MET A 14 17.74 -19.87 50.28
C MET A 14 17.21 -20.69 49.13
N LEU A 15 15.91 -20.96 49.18
CA LEU A 15 15.16 -21.52 48.10
C LEU A 15 15.09 -20.48 46.99
N ARG A 16 16.01 -20.58 46.04
CA ARG A 16 15.96 -19.78 44.79
C ARG A 16 14.75 -20.22 43.99
N LYS A 17 13.67 -19.46 44.12
CA LYS A 17 12.55 -19.54 43.21
C LYS A 17 13.00 -18.98 41.87
N SER A 18 13.39 -19.87 40.94
CA SER A 18 13.59 -19.53 39.56
C SER A 18 12.24 -19.19 38.94
N PHE A 19 11.95 -17.91 38.83
CA PHE A 19 10.86 -17.44 37.99
C PHE A 19 11.32 -17.56 36.54
N MET A 20 10.88 -18.63 35.91
CA MET A 20 11.00 -18.83 34.47
C MET A 20 10.02 -17.87 33.81
N ALA A 21 10.51 -16.67 33.44
CA ALA A 21 9.74 -15.75 32.65
C ALA A 21 9.59 -16.31 31.24
N LEU A 22 8.42 -16.91 30.99
CA LEU A 22 8.00 -17.30 29.66
C LEU A 22 7.67 -16.04 28.87
N ALA A 23 8.64 -15.53 28.13
CA ALA A 23 8.43 -14.45 27.20
C ALA A 23 7.55 -14.95 26.04
N LEU A 24 6.26 -14.62 26.10
CA LEU A 24 5.37 -14.75 24.95
C LEU A 24 5.86 -13.73 23.90
N LEU A 25 6.61 -14.20 22.92
CA LEU A 25 6.78 -13.47 21.66
C LEU A 25 5.42 -13.44 20.97
N ALA A 26 4.67 -12.39 21.19
CA ALA A 26 3.56 -12.05 20.33
C ALA A 26 4.15 -11.70 18.97
N GLY A 27 4.20 -12.67 18.09
CA GLY A 27 4.52 -12.47 16.69
C GLY A 27 3.46 -11.56 16.09
N ALA A 28 3.75 -10.28 15.98
CA ALA A 28 2.98 -9.38 15.15
C ALA A 28 3.15 -9.83 13.69
N THR A 29 2.25 -10.68 13.22
CA THR A 29 2.11 -10.94 11.80
C THR A 29 1.57 -9.64 11.18
N THR A 30 2.47 -8.74 10.83
CA THR A 30 2.15 -7.70 9.88
C THR A 30 1.74 -8.44 8.60
N ALA A 31 0.45 -8.39 8.29
CA ALA A 31 -0.01 -8.73 6.96
C ALA A 31 0.71 -7.77 6.01
N ALA A 32 1.84 -8.23 5.48
CA ALA A 32 2.47 -7.56 4.37
C ALA A 32 1.42 -7.56 3.26
N ASN A 33 0.80 -6.41 3.00
CA ASN A 33 0.14 -6.22 1.71
C ASN A 33 1.21 -6.57 0.69
N ALA A 34 1.02 -7.66 -0.03
CA ALA A 34 1.96 -8.08 -1.04
C ALA A 34 2.15 -6.88 -1.98
N ALA A 35 3.32 -6.28 -1.92
CA ALA A 35 3.67 -5.19 -2.82
C ALA A 35 3.52 -5.76 -4.23
N GLY A 36 2.79 -5.05 -5.11
CA GLY A 36 2.58 -5.49 -6.48
C GLY A 36 3.91 -5.60 -7.23
N ASP A 37 3.92 -6.42 -8.26
CA ASP A 37 5.06 -6.65 -9.13
C ASP A 37 4.97 -5.71 -10.35
N ALA A 38 5.91 -4.79 -10.48
CA ALA A 38 5.92 -3.82 -11.57
C ALA A 38 6.13 -4.46 -12.96
N VAL A 39 6.82 -5.60 -13.05
CA VAL A 39 7.00 -6.32 -14.32
C VAL A 39 5.67 -6.91 -14.78
N LYS A 40 4.95 -7.57 -13.88
CA LYS A 40 3.58 -8.05 -14.16
C LYS A 40 2.63 -6.88 -14.39
N GLY A 41 2.82 -5.79 -13.66
CA GLY A 41 2.04 -4.56 -13.82
C GLY A 41 2.15 -3.96 -15.21
N LYS A 42 3.31 -4.05 -15.85
CA LYS A 42 3.50 -3.64 -17.24
C LYS A 42 2.63 -4.46 -18.20
N ASP A 43 2.45 -5.75 -17.93
CA ASP A 43 1.54 -6.58 -18.73
C ASP A 43 0.08 -6.19 -18.50
N VAL A 44 -0.31 -5.90 -17.26
CA VAL A 44 -1.65 -5.39 -16.94
C VAL A 44 -1.88 -4.03 -17.61
N TYR A 45 -0.86 -3.17 -17.66
CA TYR A 45 -0.91 -1.84 -18.29
C TYR A 45 -1.28 -1.88 -19.77
N LYS A 46 -1.07 -2.98 -20.47
CA LYS A 46 -1.51 -3.16 -21.87
C LYS A 46 -3.00 -2.85 -22.06
N LYS A 47 -3.82 -3.07 -21.03
CA LYS A 47 -5.25 -2.69 -21.03
C LYS A 47 -5.45 -1.17 -21.02
N CYS A 48 -4.49 -0.43 -20.51
CA CYS A 48 -4.52 1.03 -20.42
C CYS A 48 -3.89 1.69 -21.66
N ALA A 49 -2.90 1.03 -22.25
CA ALA A 49 -2.10 1.52 -23.37
C ALA A 49 -2.91 1.77 -24.65
N MET A 50 -4.14 1.25 -24.73
CA MET A 50 -5.07 1.55 -25.82
C MET A 50 -5.49 3.02 -25.83
N CYS A 51 -5.48 3.68 -24.66
CA CYS A 51 -5.94 5.05 -24.49
C CYS A 51 -4.89 5.98 -23.89
N HIS A 52 -3.92 5.45 -23.14
CA HIS A 52 -2.94 6.22 -22.40
C HIS A 52 -1.52 5.98 -22.90
N THR A 53 -0.71 7.03 -22.86
CA THR A 53 0.75 6.94 -22.97
C THR A 53 1.38 6.93 -21.58
N ASP A 54 2.60 6.42 -21.46
CA ASP A 54 3.33 6.25 -20.19
C ASP A 54 4.80 6.70 -20.27
N THR A 55 5.15 7.42 -21.31
CA THR A 55 6.52 7.91 -21.52
C THR A 55 6.67 9.35 -21.07
N LYS A 56 7.84 9.68 -20.52
CA LYS A 56 8.15 11.06 -20.10
C LYS A 56 8.02 12.02 -21.27
N GLY A 57 7.19 13.06 -21.07
CA GLY A 57 6.93 14.05 -22.13
C GLY A 57 6.07 13.54 -23.27
N GLY A 58 5.55 12.33 -23.17
CA GLY A 58 4.63 11.79 -24.18
C GLY A 58 3.33 12.56 -24.26
N ALA A 59 2.79 12.70 -25.46
CA ALA A 59 1.51 13.35 -25.67
C ALA A 59 0.37 12.54 -25.05
N SER A 60 -0.65 13.24 -24.56
CA SER A 60 -1.93 12.59 -24.26
C SER A 60 -2.58 12.09 -25.54
N ALA A 61 -3.26 10.95 -25.46
CA ALA A 61 -4.00 10.34 -26.56
C ALA A 61 -5.51 10.44 -26.27
N MET A 62 -6.24 9.34 -26.39
CA MET A 62 -7.65 9.27 -25.98
C MET A 62 -7.82 9.53 -24.48
N GLY A 63 -6.83 9.10 -23.66
CA GLY A 63 -6.68 9.43 -22.26
C GLY A 63 -5.41 10.27 -22.00
N PRO A 64 -5.24 10.82 -20.79
CA PRO A 64 -4.05 11.59 -20.45
C PRO A 64 -2.81 10.71 -20.35
N ASN A 65 -1.61 11.32 -20.56
CA ASN A 65 -0.35 10.64 -20.28
C ASN A 65 -0.25 10.29 -18.79
N LEU A 66 0.13 9.06 -18.48
CA LEU A 66 0.21 8.53 -17.11
C LEU A 66 1.63 8.57 -16.51
N PHE A 67 2.62 9.08 -17.23
CA PHE A 67 3.96 9.23 -16.65
C PHE A 67 3.92 10.14 -15.41
N GLY A 68 4.45 9.66 -14.30
CA GLY A 68 4.45 10.39 -13.02
C GLY A 68 3.07 10.59 -12.39
N ILE A 69 2.07 9.79 -12.76
CA ILE A 69 0.68 9.97 -12.29
C ILE A 69 0.51 9.75 -10.79
N MET A 70 1.27 8.82 -10.21
CA MET A 70 1.12 8.49 -8.80
C MET A 70 1.53 9.66 -7.90
N GLY A 71 0.67 10.00 -6.95
CA GLY A 71 0.85 11.15 -6.05
C GLY A 71 0.38 12.49 -6.60
N ARG A 72 -0.01 12.58 -7.87
CA ARG A 72 -0.54 13.81 -8.47
C ARG A 72 -2.03 13.99 -8.15
N LYS A 73 -2.48 15.23 -8.22
CA LYS A 73 -3.92 15.52 -8.17
C LYS A 73 -4.59 15.03 -9.45
N ALA A 74 -5.83 14.55 -9.30
CA ALA A 74 -6.65 14.21 -10.45
C ALA A 74 -6.87 15.44 -11.33
N ALA A 75 -7.00 15.22 -12.62
CA ALA A 75 -7.19 16.25 -13.63
C ALA A 75 -6.07 17.30 -13.71
N ALA A 76 -4.83 16.94 -13.34
CA ALA A 76 -3.69 17.86 -13.32
C ALA A 76 -2.79 17.80 -14.56
N VAL A 77 -3.13 16.99 -15.57
CA VAL A 77 -2.37 16.95 -16.82
C VAL A 77 -2.80 18.14 -17.70
N ASP A 78 -1.84 19.02 -17.98
CA ASP A 78 -2.10 20.21 -18.77
C ASP A 78 -2.57 19.88 -20.19
N GLY A 79 -3.50 20.68 -20.68
CA GLY A 79 -4.03 20.56 -22.05
C GLY A 79 -4.97 19.38 -22.27
N TYR A 80 -5.18 18.49 -21.31
CA TYR A 80 -6.15 17.42 -21.45
C TYR A 80 -7.56 17.82 -20.96
N ASN A 81 -8.57 17.53 -21.75
CA ASN A 81 -9.96 17.87 -21.43
C ASN A 81 -10.62 16.83 -20.53
N PHE A 82 -10.36 16.93 -19.24
CA PHE A 82 -10.99 16.06 -18.23
C PHE A 82 -12.50 16.31 -18.08
N SER A 83 -13.23 15.31 -17.59
CA SER A 83 -14.63 15.45 -17.20
C SER A 83 -14.80 16.45 -16.04
N ALA A 84 -15.90 17.17 -16.01
CA ALA A 84 -16.21 18.07 -14.92
C ALA A 84 -16.27 17.36 -13.56
N PRO A 85 -16.89 16.17 -13.42
CA PRO A 85 -16.87 15.43 -12.16
C PRO A 85 -15.46 15.07 -11.67
N LEU A 86 -14.55 14.70 -12.57
CA LEU A 86 -13.18 14.38 -12.17
C LEU A 86 -12.41 15.64 -11.72
N LYS A 87 -12.57 16.75 -12.42
CA LYS A 87 -12.01 18.06 -12.02
C LYS A 87 -12.50 18.48 -10.63
N ALA A 88 -13.78 18.26 -10.34
CA ALA A 88 -14.41 18.64 -9.08
C ALA A 88 -14.12 17.64 -7.94
N SER A 89 -13.59 16.45 -8.23
CA SER A 89 -13.42 15.37 -7.25
C SER A 89 -12.42 15.69 -6.15
N GLY A 90 -11.44 16.54 -6.42
CA GLY A 90 -10.35 16.84 -5.48
C GLY A 90 -9.43 15.67 -5.14
N LEU A 91 -9.54 14.55 -5.87
CA LEU A 91 -8.77 13.34 -5.63
C LEU A 91 -7.27 13.57 -5.84
N THR A 92 -6.47 12.88 -5.05
CA THR A 92 -5.04 12.67 -5.29
C THR A 92 -4.84 11.20 -5.62
N TRP A 93 -4.00 10.90 -6.58
CA TRP A 93 -3.71 9.53 -7.01
C TRP A 93 -2.80 8.82 -6.03
N THR A 94 -3.29 8.63 -4.80
CA THR A 94 -2.70 7.71 -3.82
C THR A 94 -2.91 6.28 -4.29
N GLU A 95 -2.16 5.33 -3.75
CA GLU A 95 -2.33 3.91 -4.07
C GLU A 95 -3.79 3.45 -3.79
N ALA A 96 -4.36 3.87 -2.67
CA ALA A 96 -5.74 3.54 -2.31
C ALA A 96 -6.76 4.12 -3.29
N ASN A 97 -6.58 5.36 -3.73
CA ASN A 97 -7.48 5.98 -4.70
C ASN A 97 -7.30 5.37 -6.08
N MET A 98 -6.06 5.07 -6.48
CA MET A 98 -5.79 4.40 -7.75
C MET A 98 -6.39 2.99 -7.78
N ASP A 99 -6.31 2.22 -6.68
CA ASP A 99 -6.93 0.90 -6.59
C ASP A 99 -8.45 0.96 -6.83
N LYS A 100 -9.12 1.90 -6.17
CA LYS A 100 -10.58 2.11 -6.36
C LYS A 100 -10.89 2.58 -7.78
N TRP A 101 -10.08 3.48 -8.32
CA TRP A 101 -10.27 4.03 -9.66
C TRP A 101 -10.20 2.93 -10.72
N VAL A 102 -9.13 2.15 -10.73
CA VAL A 102 -8.95 1.09 -11.74
C VAL A 102 -9.86 -0.13 -11.51
N GLN A 103 -10.50 -0.22 -10.35
CA GLN A 103 -11.57 -1.19 -10.11
C GLN A 103 -12.87 -0.81 -10.82
N GLY A 104 -13.13 0.48 -10.96
CA GLY A 104 -14.32 0.97 -11.65
C GLY A 104 -14.41 2.50 -11.65
N PRO A 105 -13.85 3.17 -12.68
CA PRO A 105 -13.84 4.63 -12.74
C PRO A 105 -15.23 5.26 -12.62
N GLY A 106 -16.19 4.73 -13.35
CA GLY A 106 -17.57 5.23 -13.33
C GLY A 106 -18.30 5.02 -12.00
N LYS A 107 -17.86 4.06 -11.20
CA LYS A 107 -18.38 3.84 -9.83
C LYS A 107 -17.78 4.84 -8.86
N MET A 108 -16.48 5.13 -9.01
CA MET A 108 -15.78 6.05 -8.12
C MET A 108 -16.13 7.51 -8.40
N VAL A 109 -16.20 7.89 -9.68
CA VAL A 109 -16.54 9.24 -10.14
C VAL A 109 -17.61 9.12 -11.24
N PRO A 110 -18.88 9.11 -10.88
CA PRO A 110 -19.97 9.10 -11.86
C PRO A 110 -19.85 10.27 -12.84
N GLY A 111 -20.04 10.01 -14.12
CA GLY A 111 -19.89 11.02 -15.17
C GLY A 111 -18.45 11.21 -15.68
N THR A 112 -17.50 10.41 -15.22
CA THR A 112 -16.17 10.39 -15.82
C THR A 112 -16.20 10.02 -17.31
N LYS A 113 -15.28 10.60 -18.08
CA LYS A 113 -15.11 10.27 -19.50
C LYS A 113 -14.33 8.96 -19.73
N MET A 114 -13.76 8.37 -18.69
CA MET A 114 -13.02 7.12 -18.79
C MET A 114 -13.98 5.93 -18.82
N PHE A 115 -14.26 5.45 -20.00
CA PHE A 115 -15.10 4.25 -20.22
C PHE A 115 -14.21 3.00 -20.08
N PHE A 116 -14.14 2.48 -18.88
CA PHE A 116 -13.33 1.31 -18.54
C PHE A 116 -14.11 0.40 -17.61
N SER A 117 -14.22 -0.88 -17.95
CA SER A 117 -14.97 -1.85 -17.16
C SER A 117 -14.33 -2.19 -15.82
N GLY A 118 -13.07 -1.85 -15.65
CA GLY A 118 -12.32 -2.09 -14.43
C GLY A 118 -11.53 -3.40 -14.41
N ILE A 119 -10.69 -3.52 -13.39
CA ILE A 119 -9.87 -4.71 -13.10
C ILE A 119 -10.39 -5.33 -11.81
N ALA A 120 -11.05 -6.49 -11.90
CA ALA A 120 -11.62 -7.16 -10.74
C ALA A 120 -10.53 -7.74 -9.81
N SER A 121 -9.45 -8.29 -10.38
CA SER A 121 -8.38 -8.93 -9.61
C SER A 121 -7.59 -7.92 -8.78
N LYS A 122 -7.62 -8.08 -7.46
CA LYS A 122 -6.84 -7.25 -6.52
C LYS A 122 -5.33 -7.35 -6.79
N ASN A 123 -4.83 -8.54 -7.12
CA ASN A 123 -3.41 -8.73 -7.41
C ASN A 123 -3.00 -7.97 -8.68
N GLN A 124 -3.80 -8.06 -9.75
CA GLN A 124 -3.53 -7.31 -10.98
C GLN A 124 -3.56 -5.79 -10.75
N ARG A 125 -4.46 -5.30 -9.89
CA ARG A 125 -4.48 -3.87 -9.55
C ARG A 125 -3.24 -3.47 -8.76
N ALA A 126 -2.80 -4.29 -7.80
CA ALA A 126 -1.57 -4.05 -7.05
C ALA A 126 -0.34 -4.03 -7.98
N ASP A 127 -0.25 -4.97 -8.92
CA ASP A 127 0.81 -5.04 -9.91
C ASP A 127 0.81 -3.79 -10.81
N LEU A 128 -0.37 -3.40 -11.32
CA LEU A 128 -0.52 -2.17 -12.11
C LEU A 128 -0.07 -0.93 -11.34
N ILE A 129 -0.46 -0.79 -10.08
CA ILE A 129 -0.05 0.34 -9.24
C ILE A 129 1.47 0.35 -9.04
N ALA A 130 2.09 -0.82 -8.83
CA ALA A 130 3.54 -0.92 -8.75
C ALA A 130 4.22 -0.46 -10.04
N TYR A 131 3.67 -0.81 -11.19
CA TYR A 131 4.15 -0.33 -12.48
C TYR A 131 4.00 1.20 -12.60
N LEU A 132 2.81 1.75 -12.33
CA LEU A 132 2.57 3.20 -12.40
C LEU A 132 3.50 3.98 -11.46
N LYS A 133 3.83 3.43 -10.29
CA LYS A 133 4.81 4.03 -9.36
C LYS A 133 6.23 4.06 -9.92
N SER A 134 6.56 3.16 -10.82
CA SER A 134 7.87 3.12 -11.48
C SER A 134 8.05 4.19 -12.58
N LEU A 135 6.96 4.79 -13.03
CA LEU A 135 6.96 5.84 -14.06
C LEU A 135 7.32 7.20 -13.44
N LYS A 136 8.61 7.51 -13.34
CA LYS A 136 9.12 8.74 -12.70
C LYS A 136 10.13 9.47 -13.60
#